data_429b4df24057982a649423eab6ff22b1
#
_entry.id   429b4df24057982a649423eab6ff22b1
#
_cell.length_a   1.000
_cell.length_b   1.000
_cell.length_c   1.000
_cell.angle_alpha   90.00
_cell.angle_beta   90.00
_cell.angle_gamma   90.00
#
_symmetry.space_group_name_H-M   'P 1'
#
loop_
_entity.id
_entity.type
_entity.pdbx_description
1 polymer ?
#
loop_
_entity_poly.entity_id
_entity_poly.type
_entity_poly.pdbx_seq_one_letter_code
_entity_poly.pdbx_strand_id
1 'polypeptide(L)'
;MSDEIKNGEGTALTSNFILDFIDEDLKEGVYDHVQTRFPPEPNGYLHIGHAKAICIDFATAEKYGGKCNLRLDDTNPTKEDTEYVDAIEEDIKWLGFHWDNVYYASDYFDFLYECALKLIDKGLAYVDESSADEIREMRGTLTEPGVNSPYRDRPIEETRDLFRRMTEGEFDNGAMVLRAKIDMSSSNLNMRDPVIYRIMKAHHHRTGDKWCVYPMYDFAHPLSDAKEGVTHSLCSLEFENHRPLYNWVLEALEIKNPPRQIEFARMNVNYTLTSKRKCLKLVNDGLVSGWDDPRMATICGIRRRGYPAEAVRAFVDKIGVSKAYSVIDYALLESCVRDNLNENADRAMAVLRPLKVIIDNYPENKTEEIEIDINPSKPEKGKRAVTFSREIFIEQDDFMLDPPGKYFRLCPQKEVRLKGAYYIKYASHETDENGNITAVHCTYDPESYGGDTKDGRKVKGTLHWVDANNCINAEVRLYDRLFNVPNPSDEEGVSSFADNLNPDSLKILSGCKLDKSLGGVKAGDTFQFMRQGYFCVDTDSTADRLVFNRTVALKDSFTKKA
;
A
#
# COMPACT_ATOMS: atom_id res chain seq x y z
N MET A 1 8.90 11.72 37.10
CA MET A 1 8.10 12.83 36.61
C MET A 1 8.53 13.00 35.15
N SER A 2 7.77 12.44 34.26
CA SER A 2 8.00 12.49 32.82
C SER A 2 7.12 13.60 32.25
N ASP A 3 7.76 14.66 31.78
CA ASP A 3 7.09 15.75 31.09
C ASP A 3 6.62 15.25 29.73
N GLU A 4 5.30 15.12 29.56
CA GLU A 4 4.64 14.95 28.28
C GLU A 4 4.74 16.25 27.47
N ILE A 5 5.59 16.26 26.47
CA ILE A 5 5.58 17.31 25.44
C ILE A 5 4.43 16.95 24.47
N LYS A 6 3.31 17.61 24.65
CA LYS A 6 2.22 17.65 23.65
C LYS A 6 2.65 18.56 22.51
N ASN A 7 3.05 17.97 21.41
CA ASN A 7 3.11 18.63 20.12
C ASN A 7 2.45 17.74 19.07
N GLY A 8 1.54 18.32 18.29
CA GLY A 8 0.87 17.95 17.06
C GLY A 8 0.81 16.48 16.65
N GLU A 9 -0.31 16.05 16.13
CA GLU A 9 -0.69 14.70 15.67
C GLU A 9 0.34 14.00 14.75
N GLY A 10 1.55 13.79 15.22
CA GLY A 10 2.56 12.94 14.61
C GLY A 10 2.43 11.53 15.17
N THR A 11 2.49 10.53 14.33
CA THR A 11 2.58 9.11 14.70
C THR A 11 3.75 8.90 15.66
N ALA A 12 3.48 8.68 16.94
CA ALA A 12 4.52 8.40 17.92
C ALA A 12 5.06 6.99 17.64
N LEU A 13 6.23 6.88 17.00
CA LEU A 13 6.93 5.60 16.88
C LEU A 13 7.18 5.04 18.29
N THR A 14 6.70 3.82 18.53
CA THR A 14 7.10 3.05 19.71
C THR A 14 8.60 2.87 19.72
N SER A 15 9.25 2.90 20.91
CA SER A 15 10.69 2.66 21.05
C SER A 15 11.08 1.36 20.36
N ASN A 16 12.16 1.40 19.59
CA ASN A 16 12.69 0.26 18.85
C ASN A 16 14.21 0.40 18.70
N PHE A 17 14.88 -0.67 18.32
CA PHE A 17 16.35 -0.72 18.25
C PHE A 17 16.97 0.31 17.28
N ILE A 18 16.25 0.81 16.25
CA ILE A 18 16.76 1.88 15.37
C ILE A 18 16.87 3.17 16.18
N LEU A 19 15.84 3.50 16.95
CA LEU A 19 15.83 4.69 17.79
C LEU A 19 16.88 4.59 18.89
N ASP A 20 17.10 3.39 19.46
CA ASP A 20 18.13 3.16 20.46
C ASP A 20 19.54 3.44 19.90
N PHE A 21 19.82 3.02 18.65
CA PHE A 21 21.08 3.33 17.97
C PHE A 21 21.23 4.83 17.67
N ILE A 22 20.18 5.50 17.24
CA ILE A 22 20.20 6.94 16.98
C ILE A 22 20.44 7.71 18.27
N ASP A 23 19.76 7.36 19.37
CA ASP A 23 19.92 7.97 20.68
C ASP A 23 21.36 7.82 21.21
N GLU A 24 21.99 6.64 21.00
CA GLU A 24 23.38 6.38 21.34
C GLU A 24 24.32 7.26 20.51
N ASP A 25 24.17 7.27 19.18
CA ASP A 25 25.02 8.05 18.27
C ASP A 25 24.95 9.56 18.53
N LEU A 26 23.76 10.09 18.82
CA LEU A 26 23.58 11.49 19.20
C LEU A 26 24.22 11.81 20.58
N LYS A 27 24.04 10.92 21.56
CA LYS A 27 24.62 11.07 22.91
C LYS A 27 26.15 11.04 22.91
N GLU A 28 26.73 10.17 22.07
CA GLU A 28 28.19 10.05 21.91
C GLU A 28 28.78 11.14 21.02
N GLY A 29 27.94 11.94 20.36
CA GLY A 29 28.37 13.01 19.46
C GLY A 29 28.93 12.49 18.13
N VAL A 30 28.57 11.28 17.73
CA VAL A 30 28.90 10.73 16.41
C VAL A 30 28.25 11.58 15.32
N TYR A 31 27.00 11.95 15.55
CA TYR A 31 26.25 12.90 14.73
C TYR A 31 25.64 13.99 15.60
N ASP A 32 25.42 15.18 15.03
CA ASP A 32 24.79 16.33 15.66
C ASP A 32 23.33 16.54 15.22
N HIS A 33 22.87 15.74 14.26
CA HIS A 33 21.51 15.76 13.71
C HIS A 33 21.13 14.37 13.19
N VAL A 34 19.86 14.22 12.80
CA VAL A 34 19.35 13.01 12.14
C VAL A 34 18.93 13.35 10.71
N GLN A 35 19.48 12.63 9.76
CA GLN A 35 19.06 12.71 8.36
C GLN A 35 18.93 11.30 7.79
N THR A 36 17.74 10.99 7.29
CA THR A 36 17.40 9.74 6.64
C THR A 36 17.07 9.96 5.16
N ARG A 37 16.77 8.92 4.45
CA ARG A 37 16.27 8.99 3.08
C ARG A 37 15.44 7.78 2.72
N PHE A 38 14.46 7.94 1.85
CA PHE A 38 13.77 6.86 1.16
C PHE A 38 14.28 6.78 -0.28
N PRO A 39 14.97 5.67 -0.70
CA PRO A 39 15.67 5.59 -1.98
C PRO A 39 15.01 4.58 -2.95
N PRO A 40 13.77 4.81 -3.45
CA PRO A 40 13.15 3.88 -4.36
C PRO A 40 13.81 3.91 -5.76
N GLU A 41 13.90 2.74 -6.42
CA GLU A 41 14.15 2.68 -7.86
C GLU A 41 12.88 3.12 -8.61
N PRO A 42 12.95 4.11 -9.55
CA PRO A 42 11.78 4.57 -10.32
C PRO A 42 11.43 3.61 -11.46
N ASN A 43 11.18 2.35 -11.13
CA ASN A 43 11.00 1.25 -12.05
C ASN A 43 9.68 0.47 -11.82
N GLY A 44 8.74 1.01 -11.06
CA GLY A 44 7.40 0.45 -10.77
C GLY A 44 6.68 1.13 -9.62
N TYR A 45 5.42 0.79 -9.49
CA TYR A 45 4.55 1.29 -8.43
C TYR A 45 4.95 0.74 -7.07
N LEU A 46 4.81 1.57 -6.02
CA LEU A 46 5.04 1.15 -4.64
C LEU A 46 3.92 0.22 -4.17
N HIS A 47 4.24 -0.65 -3.23
CA HIS A 47 3.30 -1.59 -2.62
C HIS A 47 3.32 -1.46 -1.10
N ILE A 48 2.40 -2.16 -0.43
CA ILE A 48 2.24 -2.11 1.03
C ILE A 48 3.55 -2.37 1.80
N GLY A 49 4.47 -3.17 1.24
CA GLY A 49 5.80 -3.39 1.82
C GLY A 49 6.64 -2.11 1.90
N HIS A 50 6.55 -1.25 0.88
CA HIS A 50 7.24 0.05 0.87
C HIS A 50 6.64 1.04 1.87
N ALA A 51 5.34 0.94 2.18
CA ALA A 51 4.72 1.79 3.18
C ALA A 51 5.42 1.69 4.55
N LYS A 52 5.90 0.48 4.91
CA LYS A 52 6.70 0.31 6.14
C LYS A 52 8.02 1.07 6.10
N ALA A 53 8.76 0.98 4.97
CA ALA A 53 10.03 1.69 4.83
C ALA A 53 9.80 3.21 4.86
N ILE A 54 8.81 3.71 4.10
CA ILE A 54 8.43 5.13 4.12
C ILE A 54 8.12 5.59 5.55
N CYS A 55 7.26 4.88 6.27
CA CYS A 55 6.93 5.24 7.65
C CYS A 55 8.16 5.25 8.55
N ILE A 56 9.07 4.28 8.43
CA ILE A 56 10.29 4.22 9.24
C ILE A 56 11.23 5.38 8.91
N ASP A 57 11.51 5.62 7.62
CA ASP A 57 12.46 6.64 7.19
C ASP A 57 11.99 8.05 7.56
N PHE A 58 10.74 8.39 7.21
CA PHE A 58 10.17 9.71 7.44
C PHE A 58 9.85 9.96 8.92
N ALA A 59 9.14 9.03 9.59
CA ALA A 59 8.77 9.25 10.98
C ALA A 59 9.99 9.24 11.93
N THR A 60 11.08 8.54 11.57
CA THR A 60 12.35 8.64 12.30
C THR A 60 12.91 10.06 12.21
N ALA A 61 13.00 10.62 11.00
CA ALA A 61 13.47 12.00 10.84
C ALA A 61 12.59 13.00 11.61
N GLU A 62 11.26 12.91 11.43
CA GLU A 62 10.29 13.78 12.12
C GLU A 62 10.44 13.73 13.65
N LYS A 63 10.63 12.54 14.22
CA LYS A 63 10.79 12.36 15.67
C LYS A 63 11.97 13.14 16.25
N TYR A 64 13.07 13.24 15.50
CA TYR A 64 14.27 13.95 15.95
C TYR A 64 14.36 15.38 15.41
N GLY A 65 13.31 15.90 14.76
CA GLY A 65 13.34 17.22 14.12
C GLY A 65 14.40 17.30 13.01
N GLY A 66 14.72 16.16 12.42
CA GLY A 66 15.71 15.99 11.37
C GLY A 66 15.10 16.10 9.98
N LYS A 67 15.81 15.59 8.98
CA LYS A 67 15.41 15.64 7.56
C LYS A 67 15.26 14.25 6.98
N CYS A 68 14.32 14.09 6.04
CA CYS A 68 14.21 12.91 5.19
C CYS A 68 14.18 13.30 3.72
N ASN A 69 15.11 12.77 2.93
CA ASN A 69 15.18 13.01 1.50
C ASN A 69 14.48 11.90 0.70
N LEU A 70 13.91 12.27 -0.43
CA LEU A 70 13.54 11.33 -1.48
C LEU A 70 14.70 11.24 -2.46
N ARG A 71 15.35 10.07 -2.57
CA ARG A 71 16.37 9.83 -3.58
C ARG A 71 15.91 8.76 -4.56
N LEU A 72 15.68 9.17 -5.79
CA LEU A 72 15.37 8.23 -6.86
C LEU A 72 16.67 7.53 -7.30
N ASP A 73 16.77 6.23 -7.05
CA ASP A 73 17.91 5.41 -7.44
C ASP A 73 17.79 5.02 -8.92
N ASP A 74 18.14 5.96 -9.77
CA ASP A 74 18.12 5.85 -11.22
C ASP A 74 19.48 5.45 -11.80
N THR A 75 20.14 4.46 -11.20
CA THR A 75 21.45 3.93 -11.67
C THR A 75 21.34 2.95 -12.84
N ASN A 76 20.13 2.51 -13.19
CA ASN A 76 19.88 1.53 -14.25
C ASN A 76 19.11 2.13 -15.44
N PRO A 77 19.77 2.49 -16.55
CA PRO A 77 19.16 3.27 -17.64
C PRO A 77 18.02 2.55 -18.38
N THR A 78 17.85 1.24 -18.21
CA THR A 78 16.91 0.46 -19.04
C THR A 78 15.55 0.20 -18.41
N LYS A 79 15.28 0.71 -17.21
CA LYS A 79 14.09 0.32 -16.44
C LYS A 79 13.29 1.48 -15.85
N GLU A 80 13.70 2.70 -16.09
CA GLU A 80 13.20 3.88 -15.38
C GLU A 80 12.22 4.67 -16.24
N ASP A 81 11.10 5.12 -15.63
CA ASP A 81 10.08 5.91 -16.29
C ASP A 81 9.60 7.03 -15.36
N THR A 82 9.31 8.20 -15.93
CA THR A 82 8.76 9.35 -15.21
C THR A 82 7.40 9.07 -14.59
N GLU A 83 6.60 8.18 -15.18
CA GLU A 83 5.33 7.71 -14.61
C GLU A 83 5.51 7.14 -13.20
N TYR A 84 6.58 6.37 -12.98
CA TYR A 84 6.86 5.81 -11.65
C TYR A 84 7.34 6.85 -10.65
N VAL A 85 8.08 7.87 -11.11
CA VAL A 85 8.49 8.99 -10.26
C VAL A 85 7.27 9.72 -9.70
N ASP A 86 6.33 10.10 -10.57
CA ASP A 86 5.10 10.79 -10.19
C ASP A 86 4.26 9.94 -9.22
N ALA A 87 4.14 8.64 -9.50
CA ALA A 87 3.41 7.71 -8.62
C ALA A 87 4.06 7.56 -7.24
N ILE A 88 5.40 7.50 -7.16
CA ILE A 88 6.15 7.43 -5.90
C ILE A 88 5.91 8.70 -5.06
N GLU A 89 6.00 9.87 -5.69
CA GLU A 89 5.75 11.14 -5.00
C GLU A 89 4.31 11.24 -4.49
N GLU A 90 3.34 10.85 -5.31
CA GLU A 90 1.93 10.85 -4.92
C GLU A 90 1.67 9.90 -3.74
N ASP A 91 2.26 8.71 -3.75
CA ASP A 91 2.08 7.71 -2.70
C ASP A 91 2.69 8.15 -1.36
N ILE A 92 3.86 8.82 -1.36
CA ILE A 92 4.47 9.39 -0.15
C ILE A 92 3.60 10.51 0.42
N LYS A 93 3.14 11.45 -0.44
CA LYS A 93 2.23 12.54 -0.05
C LYS A 93 0.91 12.01 0.51
N TRP A 94 0.35 10.98 -0.13
CA TRP A 94 -0.88 10.35 0.35
C TRP A 94 -0.70 9.69 1.73
N LEU A 95 0.46 9.08 2.00
CA LEU A 95 0.79 8.55 3.33
C LEU A 95 0.96 9.66 4.38
N GLY A 96 0.92 10.94 4.00
CA GLY A 96 0.99 12.10 4.87
C GLY A 96 2.41 12.57 5.16
N PHE A 97 3.41 12.11 4.39
CA PHE A 97 4.79 12.51 4.52
C PHE A 97 5.22 13.52 3.46
N HIS A 98 6.23 14.32 3.81
CA HIS A 98 6.86 15.29 2.93
C HIS A 98 8.38 15.14 3.03
N TRP A 99 9.05 15.17 1.91
CA TRP A 99 10.51 15.14 1.85
C TRP A 99 11.11 16.55 1.90
N ASP A 100 12.33 16.64 2.41
CA ASP A 100 13.07 17.91 2.44
C ASP A 100 13.69 18.23 1.07
N ASN A 101 14.28 17.23 0.43
CA ASN A 101 14.87 17.35 -0.88
C ASN A 101 14.56 16.14 -1.76
N VAL A 102 14.55 16.38 -3.07
CA VAL A 102 14.52 15.32 -4.09
C VAL A 102 15.88 15.25 -4.76
N TYR A 103 16.45 14.06 -4.78
CA TYR A 103 17.72 13.77 -5.45
C TYR A 103 17.57 12.61 -6.41
N TYR A 104 18.47 12.58 -7.39
CA TYR A 104 18.62 11.47 -8.32
C TYR A 104 20.04 10.93 -8.24
N ALA A 105 20.22 9.62 -8.21
CA ALA A 105 21.55 9.02 -8.22
C ALA A 105 22.34 9.42 -9.47
N SER A 106 21.67 9.65 -10.59
CA SER A 106 22.26 10.11 -11.83
C SER A 106 22.89 11.52 -11.75
N ASP A 107 22.44 12.37 -10.81
CA ASP A 107 23.06 13.69 -10.56
C ASP A 107 24.49 13.56 -10.01
N TYR A 108 24.83 12.38 -9.50
CA TYR A 108 26.12 12.09 -8.86
C TYR A 108 27.06 11.27 -9.74
N PHE A 109 26.72 10.93 -11.00
CA PHE A 109 27.56 10.08 -11.84
C PHE A 109 28.97 10.61 -12.04
N ASP A 110 29.15 11.92 -12.22
CA ASP A 110 30.50 12.53 -12.28
C ASP A 110 31.27 12.32 -10.96
N PHE A 111 30.62 12.54 -9.81
CA PHE A 111 31.23 12.31 -8.48
C PHE A 111 31.55 10.83 -8.24
N LEU A 112 30.63 9.92 -8.60
CA LEU A 112 30.85 8.48 -8.48
C LEU A 112 32.01 8.02 -9.38
N TYR A 113 32.13 8.55 -10.58
CA TYR A 113 33.24 8.29 -11.47
C TYR A 113 34.59 8.74 -10.87
N GLU A 114 34.66 9.93 -10.30
CA GLU A 114 35.83 10.43 -9.59
C GLU A 114 36.20 9.56 -8.37
N CYS A 115 35.21 9.04 -7.64
CA CYS A 115 35.42 8.09 -6.56
C CYS A 115 36.02 6.76 -7.08
N ALA A 116 35.55 6.26 -8.22
CA ALA A 116 36.11 5.06 -8.84
C ALA A 116 37.58 5.26 -9.27
N LEU A 117 37.91 6.40 -9.87
CA LEU A 117 39.30 6.76 -10.21
C LEU A 117 40.19 6.80 -8.95
N LYS A 118 39.71 7.35 -7.83
CA LYS A 118 40.48 7.35 -6.57
C LYS A 118 40.73 5.94 -6.05
N LEU A 119 39.78 4.99 -6.18
CA LEU A 119 40.04 3.59 -5.83
C LEU A 119 41.08 2.96 -6.73
N ILE A 120 41.05 3.26 -8.02
CA ILE A 120 42.09 2.79 -8.99
C ILE A 120 43.46 3.34 -8.59
N ASP A 121 43.59 4.63 -8.33
CA ASP A 121 44.86 5.30 -7.96
C ASP A 121 45.44 4.75 -6.63
N LYS A 122 44.54 4.30 -5.71
CA LYS A 122 44.96 3.61 -4.48
C LYS A 122 45.29 2.13 -4.69
N GLY A 123 45.15 1.57 -5.92
CA GLY A 123 45.32 0.14 -6.19
C GLY A 123 44.23 -0.75 -5.57
N LEU A 124 43.05 -0.16 -5.25
CA LEU A 124 41.91 -0.82 -4.63
C LEU A 124 40.79 -1.18 -5.63
N ALA A 125 41.03 -0.96 -6.92
CA ALA A 125 40.16 -1.42 -8.00
C ALA A 125 40.94 -1.79 -9.23
N TYR A 126 40.41 -2.69 -10.07
CA TYR A 126 41.01 -3.15 -11.31
C TYR A 126 39.94 -3.43 -12.36
N VAL A 127 40.31 -3.25 -13.63
CA VAL A 127 39.47 -3.65 -14.78
C VAL A 127 39.67 -5.14 -15.05
N ASP A 128 38.55 -5.86 -15.11
CA ASP A 128 38.49 -7.30 -15.33
C ASP A 128 37.76 -7.58 -16.65
N GLU A 129 38.41 -8.34 -17.54
CA GLU A 129 37.90 -8.73 -18.85
C GLU A 129 37.21 -10.10 -18.84
N SER A 130 37.08 -10.70 -17.66
CA SER A 130 36.36 -11.98 -17.51
C SER A 130 34.85 -11.77 -17.73
N SER A 131 34.23 -12.74 -18.35
CA SER A 131 32.78 -12.79 -18.53
C SER A 131 32.04 -12.90 -17.19
N ALA A 132 30.75 -12.61 -17.19
CA ALA A 132 29.92 -12.72 -15.98
C ALA A 132 29.90 -14.15 -15.40
N ASP A 133 30.02 -15.19 -16.26
CA ASP A 133 30.04 -16.58 -15.81
C ASP A 133 31.40 -16.94 -15.19
N GLU A 134 32.49 -16.52 -15.79
CA GLU A 134 33.85 -16.69 -15.23
C GLU A 134 33.99 -15.96 -13.88
N ILE A 135 33.47 -14.73 -13.76
CA ILE A 135 33.45 -13.98 -12.49
C ILE A 135 32.65 -14.76 -11.44
N ARG A 136 31.52 -15.35 -11.83
CA ARG A 136 30.69 -16.17 -10.92
C ARG A 136 31.42 -17.41 -10.45
N GLU A 137 32.12 -18.10 -11.34
CA GLU A 137 32.93 -19.27 -11.01
C GLU A 137 34.09 -18.89 -10.08
N MET A 138 34.87 -17.87 -10.43
CA MET A 138 35.99 -17.38 -9.62
C MET A 138 35.53 -16.91 -8.22
N ARG A 139 34.31 -16.39 -8.09
CA ARG A 139 33.78 -15.96 -6.79
C ARG A 139 33.60 -17.13 -5.81
N GLY A 140 33.43 -18.37 -6.32
CA GLY A 140 33.21 -19.55 -5.49
C GLY A 140 31.82 -19.59 -4.84
N THR A 141 31.72 -20.38 -3.77
CA THR A 141 30.44 -20.63 -3.05
C THR A 141 30.54 -20.18 -1.58
N LEU A 142 29.47 -20.38 -0.81
CA LEU A 142 29.50 -20.11 0.64
C LEU A 142 30.48 -21.02 1.40
N THR A 143 30.78 -22.20 0.86
CA THR A 143 31.65 -23.21 1.47
C THR A 143 33.04 -23.29 0.83
N GLU A 144 33.21 -22.70 -0.35
CA GLU A 144 34.47 -22.69 -1.09
C GLU A 144 34.94 -21.25 -1.29
N PRO A 145 36.22 -20.94 -0.98
CA PRO A 145 36.77 -19.61 -1.22
C PRO A 145 36.78 -19.27 -2.71
N GLY A 146 36.85 -18.00 -3.01
CA GLY A 146 37.04 -17.53 -4.37
C GLY A 146 38.49 -17.65 -4.82
N VAL A 147 38.69 -17.52 -6.13
CA VAL A 147 39.99 -17.51 -6.80
C VAL A 147 40.23 -16.13 -7.40
N ASN A 148 41.46 -15.63 -7.30
CA ASN A 148 41.81 -14.34 -7.89
C ASN A 148 41.65 -14.35 -9.41
N SER A 149 41.09 -13.27 -9.95
CA SER A 149 41.06 -13.02 -11.38
C SER A 149 42.50 -12.88 -11.92
N PRO A 150 42.78 -13.35 -13.14
CA PRO A 150 44.08 -13.11 -13.80
C PRO A 150 44.38 -11.62 -14.00
N TYR A 151 43.38 -10.76 -13.98
CA TYR A 151 43.50 -9.31 -14.15
C TYR A 151 43.62 -8.54 -12.83
N ARG A 152 43.58 -9.23 -11.69
CA ARG A 152 43.54 -8.60 -10.34
C ARG A 152 44.77 -7.76 -10.04
N ASP A 153 45.92 -8.12 -10.56
CA ASP A 153 47.20 -7.43 -10.35
C ASP A 153 47.64 -6.57 -11.55
N ARG A 154 46.67 -6.16 -12.38
CA ARG A 154 46.89 -5.23 -13.49
C ARG A 154 47.45 -3.91 -12.97
N PRO A 155 48.46 -3.32 -13.68
CA PRO A 155 49.03 -2.03 -13.29
C PRO A 155 47.98 -0.93 -13.19
N ILE A 156 48.17 -0.01 -12.24
CA ILE A 156 47.24 1.11 -11.98
C ILE A 156 47.03 1.94 -13.25
N GLU A 157 48.10 2.28 -13.95
CA GLU A 157 48.04 3.09 -15.18
C GLU A 157 47.25 2.41 -16.31
N GLU A 158 47.40 1.10 -16.46
CA GLU A 158 46.64 0.33 -17.44
C GLU A 158 45.16 0.24 -17.04
N THR A 159 44.87 -0.02 -15.77
CA THR A 159 43.48 -0.01 -15.23
C THR A 159 42.83 1.33 -15.46
N ARG A 160 43.52 2.44 -15.20
CA ARG A 160 43.03 3.79 -15.38
C ARG A 160 42.73 4.09 -16.85
N ASP A 161 43.64 3.73 -17.78
CA ASP A 161 43.44 3.92 -19.22
C ASP A 161 42.22 3.11 -19.71
N LEU A 162 42.14 1.84 -19.33
CA LEU A 162 41.02 0.97 -19.72
C LEU A 162 39.68 1.50 -19.19
N PHE A 163 39.62 1.95 -17.93
CA PHE A 163 38.37 2.50 -17.36
C PHE A 163 37.96 3.78 -18.06
N ARG A 164 38.89 4.66 -18.44
CA ARG A 164 38.60 5.84 -19.26
C ARG A 164 38.03 5.43 -20.63
N ARG A 165 38.63 4.47 -21.33
CA ARG A 165 38.19 3.98 -22.65
C ARG A 165 36.82 3.27 -22.56
N MET A 166 36.55 2.57 -21.44
CA MET A 166 35.18 2.04 -21.15
C MET A 166 34.15 3.17 -21.12
N THR A 167 34.49 4.29 -20.48
CA THR A 167 33.61 5.45 -20.36
C THR A 167 33.41 6.18 -21.70
N GLU A 168 34.45 6.18 -22.55
CA GLU A 168 34.39 6.74 -23.90
C GLU A 168 33.62 5.85 -24.90
N GLY A 169 33.14 4.67 -24.45
CA GLY A 169 32.31 3.77 -25.23
C GLY A 169 33.07 2.92 -26.25
N GLU A 170 34.39 2.75 -26.09
CA GLU A 170 35.22 1.96 -27.01
C GLU A 170 34.83 0.46 -27.02
N PHE A 171 34.36 -0.05 -25.87
CA PHE A 171 34.09 -1.48 -25.71
C PHE A 171 32.60 -1.79 -25.70
N ASP A 172 32.20 -2.99 -26.06
CA ASP A 172 30.81 -3.46 -26.07
C ASP A 172 30.32 -3.83 -24.67
N ASN A 173 28.98 -3.90 -24.54
CA ASN A 173 28.36 -4.35 -23.30
C ASN A 173 28.88 -5.72 -22.87
N GLY A 174 29.28 -5.83 -21.60
CA GLY A 174 29.80 -7.07 -21.03
C GLY A 174 31.24 -7.40 -21.39
N ALA A 175 31.97 -6.58 -22.20
CA ALA A 175 33.34 -6.82 -22.55
C ALA A 175 34.29 -6.77 -21.34
N MET A 176 34.04 -5.88 -20.40
CA MET A 176 34.78 -5.75 -19.15
C MET A 176 33.99 -5.03 -18.08
N VAL A 177 34.46 -5.13 -16.84
CA VAL A 177 33.87 -4.47 -15.65
C VAL A 177 34.98 -3.88 -14.80
N LEU A 178 34.67 -2.91 -13.95
CA LEU A 178 35.55 -2.48 -12.87
C LEU A 178 35.15 -3.21 -11.59
N ARG A 179 36.14 -3.87 -10.95
CA ARG A 179 35.95 -4.60 -9.69
C ARG A 179 36.72 -3.94 -8.56
N ALA A 180 36.15 -3.93 -7.37
CA ALA A 180 36.88 -3.60 -6.15
C ALA A 180 37.88 -4.72 -5.83
N LYS A 181 39.07 -4.36 -5.32
CA LYS A 181 40.12 -5.29 -4.90
C LYS A 181 40.08 -5.44 -3.38
N ILE A 182 39.39 -6.47 -2.88
CA ILE A 182 39.15 -6.67 -1.45
C ILE A 182 39.77 -8.00 -0.98
N ASP A 183 38.97 -9.08 -0.89
CA ASP A 183 39.40 -10.38 -0.38
C ASP A 183 38.58 -11.52 -1.00
N MET A 184 39.20 -12.26 -1.93
CA MET A 184 38.58 -13.41 -2.59
C MET A 184 38.36 -14.61 -1.65
N SER A 185 38.97 -14.61 -0.45
CA SER A 185 38.80 -15.66 0.55
C SER A 185 37.69 -15.35 1.59
N SER A 186 37.12 -14.17 1.54
CA SER A 186 36.09 -13.73 2.48
C SER A 186 34.91 -14.73 2.60
N SER A 187 34.41 -14.97 3.79
CA SER A 187 33.18 -15.76 4.00
C SER A 187 31.94 -15.04 3.44
N ASN A 188 32.01 -13.72 3.30
CA ASN A 188 30.96 -12.91 2.70
C ASN A 188 31.20 -12.75 1.19
N LEU A 189 30.31 -13.32 0.37
CA LEU A 189 30.41 -13.28 -1.09
C LEU A 189 30.43 -11.85 -1.66
N ASN A 190 29.81 -10.87 -0.97
CA ASN A 190 29.80 -9.48 -1.40
C ASN A 190 31.16 -8.79 -1.22
N MET A 191 32.08 -9.39 -0.46
CA MET A 191 33.45 -8.88 -0.26
C MET A 191 34.46 -9.53 -1.18
N ARG A 192 34.03 -10.50 -2.04
CA ARG A 192 34.93 -11.20 -2.98
C ARG A 192 35.06 -10.44 -4.29
N ASP A 193 35.83 -9.37 -4.26
CA ASP A 193 36.11 -8.48 -5.39
C ASP A 193 34.85 -8.17 -6.21
N PRO A 194 33.85 -7.46 -5.64
CA PRO A 194 32.58 -7.19 -6.30
C PRO A 194 32.75 -6.25 -7.49
N VAL A 195 31.89 -6.42 -8.49
CA VAL A 195 31.76 -5.45 -9.59
C VAL A 195 31.21 -4.15 -9.07
N ILE A 196 31.88 -3.02 -9.35
CA ILE A 196 31.47 -1.68 -8.95
C ILE A 196 31.04 -0.80 -10.14
N TYR A 197 31.51 -1.11 -11.37
CA TYR A 197 31.04 -0.50 -12.62
C TYR A 197 30.93 -1.53 -13.73
N ARG A 198 29.93 -1.32 -14.59
CA ARG A 198 29.69 -2.13 -15.80
C ARG A 198 29.53 -1.26 -17.03
N ILE A 199 29.87 -1.78 -18.21
CA ILE A 199 29.56 -1.16 -19.49
C ILE A 199 28.09 -1.43 -19.82
N MET A 200 27.34 -0.37 -20.13
CA MET A 200 25.98 -0.44 -20.60
C MET A 200 25.71 0.73 -21.56
N LYS A 201 25.72 0.47 -22.85
CA LYS A 201 25.36 1.44 -23.89
C LYS A 201 23.84 1.50 -23.99
N ALA A 202 23.24 2.40 -23.24
CA ALA A 202 21.78 2.60 -23.20
C ALA A 202 21.47 4.06 -22.92
N HIS A 203 20.38 4.55 -23.49
CA HIS A 203 19.88 5.90 -23.22
C HIS A 203 19.35 5.97 -21.79
N HIS A 204 19.79 6.94 -21.02
CA HIS A 204 19.33 7.20 -19.66
C HIS A 204 18.31 8.34 -19.68
N HIS A 205 17.20 8.20 -18.96
CA HIS A 205 16.08 9.15 -18.98
C HIS A 205 16.46 10.60 -18.60
N ARG A 206 17.53 10.81 -17.83
CA ARG A 206 18.01 12.14 -17.41
C ARG A 206 19.33 12.56 -18.05
N THR A 207 20.30 11.65 -18.12
CA THR A 207 21.64 11.96 -18.63
C THR A 207 21.82 11.69 -20.13
N GLY A 208 20.80 11.13 -20.78
CA GLY A 208 20.85 10.79 -22.20
C GLY A 208 21.92 9.76 -22.52
N ASP A 209 22.73 10.05 -23.53
CA ASP A 209 23.81 9.18 -24.02
C ASP A 209 25.20 9.60 -23.49
N LYS A 210 25.25 10.41 -22.41
CA LYS A 210 26.51 10.92 -21.84
C LYS A 210 27.41 9.78 -21.32
N TRP A 211 26.81 8.73 -20.75
CA TRP A 211 27.53 7.65 -20.07
C TRP A 211 27.40 6.34 -20.82
N CYS A 212 28.55 5.61 -20.91
CA CYS A 212 28.61 4.23 -21.41
C CYS A 212 28.90 3.23 -20.28
N VAL A 213 29.22 3.71 -19.08
CA VAL A 213 29.45 2.92 -17.87
C VAL A 213 28.52 3.39 -16.77
N TYR A 214 28.04 2.44 -15.97
CA TYR A 214 27.10 2.72 -14.87
C TYR A 214 27.60 2.07 -13.59
N PRO A 215 27.50 2.76 -12.45
CA PRO A 215 27.88 2.20 -11.16
C PRO A 215 26.89 1.10 -10.74
N MET A 216 27.40 0.12 -10.00
CA MET A 216 26.57 -0.86 -9.34
C MET A 216 26.00 -0.27 -8.05
N TYR A 217 24.82 -0.76 -7.63
CA TYR A 217 24.12 -0.31 -6.42
C TYR A 217 25.03 -0.22 -5.19
N ASP A 218 25.78 -1.29 -4.89
CA ASP A 218 26.65 -1.35 -3.70
C ASP A 218 27.78 -0.32 -3.68
N PHE A 219 28.12 0.24 -4.83
CA PHE A 219 29.09 1.34 -4.93
C PHE A 219 28.41 2.72 -4.87
N ALA A 220 27.31 2.88 -5.59
CA ALA A 220 26.61 4.16 -5.68
C ALA A 220 25.92 4.53 -4.36
N HIS A 221 25.29 3.56 -3.69
CA HIS A 221 24.46 3.77 -2.50
C HIS A 221 25.21 4.41 -1.32
N PRO A 222 26.34 3.88 -0.81
CA PRO A 222 27.08 4.50 0.28
C PRO A 222 27.58 5.91 -0.05
N LEU A 223 28.00 6.14 -1.29
CA LEU A 223 28.55 7.41 -1.74
C LEU A 223 27.46 8.48 -1.92
N SER A 224 26.28 8.08 -2.40
CA SER A 224 25.11 8.96 -2.47
C SER A 224 24.63 9.35 -1.07
N ASP A 225 24.55 8.40 -0.14
CA ASP A 225 24.20 8.68 1.26
C ASP A 225 25.18 9.69 1.88
N ALA A 226 26.49 9.47 1.69
CA ALA A 226 27.51 10.38 2.19
C ALA A 226 27.45 11.77 1.55
N LYS A 227 27.21 11.82 0.22
CA LYS A 227 27.09 13.07 -0.54
C LYS A 227 25.91 13.93 -0.10
N GLU A 228 24.80 13.30 0.23
CA GLU A 228 23.58 13.94 0.70
C GLU A 228 23.63 14.32 2.18
N GLY A 229 24.61 13.85 2.94
CA GLY A 229 24.71 14.07 4.39
C GLY A 229 23.76 13.19 5.20
N VAL A 230 23.36 12.05 4.67
CA VAL A 230 22.59 11.05 5.43
C VAL A 230 23.42 10.59 6.62
N THR A 231 22.82 10.58 7.81
CA THR A 231 23.46 10.09 9.04
C THR A 231 23.11 8.63 9.30
N HIS A 232 21.84 8.28 9.18
CA HIS A 232 21.33 6.94 9.42
C HIS A 232 20.66 6.40 8.15
N SER A 233 21.35 5.46 7.52
CA SER A 233 20.94 4.79 6.29
C SER A 233 20.07 3.59 6.65
N LEU A 234 18.74 3.78 6.70
CA LEU A 234 17.80 2.73 7.06
C LEU A 234 17.43 1.92 5.82
N CYS A 235 17.52 0.59 5.89
CA CYS A 235 17.24 -0.29 4.77
C CYS A 235 16.66 -1.64 5.19
N SER A 236 16.23 -2.45 4.22
CA SER A 236 15.71 -3.78 4.52
C SER A 236 16.82 -4.77 4.88
N LEU A 237 16.48 -5.79 5.68
CA LEU A 237 17.40 -6.82 6.16
C LEU A 237 18.09 -7.62 5.02
N GLU A 238 17.61 -7.51 3.80
CA GLU A 238 18.25 -8.09 2.62
C GLU A 238 19.66 -7.53 2.39
N PHE A 239 19.93 -6.31 2.85
CA PHE A 239 21.21 -5.62 2.72
C PHE A 239 22.17 -5.83 3.91
N GLU A 240 21.82 -6.65 4.90
CA GLU A 240 22.68 -6.91 6.06
C GLU A 240 24.07 -7.46 5.62
N ASN A 241 24.08 -8.39 4.68
CA ASN A 241 25.32 -8.94 4.13
C ASN A 241 26.05 -7.98 3.18
N HIS A 242 25.40 -6.89 2.73
CA HIS A 242 26.01 -5.82 1.93
C HIS A 242 26.67 -4.74 2.79
N ARG A 243 26.29 -4.59 4.07
CA ARG A 243 26.84 -3.57 4.98
C ARG A 243 28.36 -3.60 5.10
N PRO A 244 29.07 -4.75 5.13
CA PRO A 244 30.54 -4.74 5.10
C PRO A 244 31.13 -4.08 3.86
N LEU A 245 30.50 -4.25 2.68
CA LEU A 245 30.91 -3.58 1.45
C LEU A 245 30.59 -2.08 1.48
N TYR A 246 29.41 -1.72 1.99
CA TYR A 246 29.02 -0.33 2.23
C TYR A 246 30.08 0.41 3.06
N ASN A 247 30.47 -0.15 4.20
CA ASN A 247 31.49 0.42 5.08
C ASN A 247 32.86 0.48 4.40
N TRP A 248 33.26 -0.60 3.69
CA TRP A 248 34.54 -0.66 2.98
C TRP A 248 34.67 0.46 1.93
N VAL A 249 33.61 0.75 1.17
CA VAL A 249 33.63 1.84 0.17
C VAL A 249 33.89 3.19 0.83
N LEU A 250 33.22 3.46 1.95
CA LEU A 250 33.37 4.72 2.70
C LEU A 250 34.76 4.85 3.31
N GLU A 251 35.29 3.78 3.89
CA GLU A 251 36.63 3.71 4.51
C GLU A 251 37.73 3.84 3.45
N ALA A 252 37.63 3.09 2.34
CA ALA A 252 38.62 3.10 1.26
C ALA A 252 38.75 4.49 0.61
N LEU A 253 37.65 5.25 0.57
CA LEU A 253 37.60 6.61 0.06
C LEU A 253 37.80 7.70 1.12
N GLU A 254 38.04 7.30 2.40
CA GLU A 254 38.30 8.20 3.53
C GLU A 254 37.19 9.25 3.69
N ILE A 255 35.94 8.78 3.55
CA ILE A 255 34.76 9.65 3.72
C ILE A 255 34.67 10.12 5.17
N LYS A 256 34.58 11.43 5.37
CA LYS A 256 34.39 12.02 6.69
C LYS A 256 32.94 11.91 7.12
N ASN A 257 32.71 11.62 8.41
CA ASN A 257 31.38 11.43 8.99
C ASN A 257 30.54 10.45 8.16
N PRO A 258 31.00 9.18 8.01
CA PRO A 258 30.32 8.21 7.18
C PRO A 258 28.93 7.89 7.73
N PRO A 259 27.91 7.71 6.90
CA PRO A 259 26.58 7.30 7.36
C PRO A 259 26.61 5.90 7.98
N ARG A 260 25.74 5.65 8.96
CA ARG A 260 25.54 4.34 9.61
C ARG A 260 24.39 3.60 8.96
N GLN A 261 24.67 2.45 8.33
CA GLN A 261 23.63 1.58 7.79
C GLN A 261 23.00 0.73 8.90
N ILE A 262 21.66 0.72 8.96
CA ILE A 262 20.87 -0.05 9.93
C ILE A 262 19.75 -0.78 9.17
N GLU A 263 19.65 -2.10 9.35
CA GLU A 263 18.68 -2.93 8.65
C GLU A 263 17.50 -3.32 9.54
N PHE A 264 16.31 -3.38 8.92
CA PHE A 264 15.08 -3.86 9.53
C PHE A 264 14.38 -4.89 8.62
N ALA A 265 13.62 -5.81 9.22
CA ALA A 265 12.87 -6.80 8.45
C ALA A 265 11.78 -6.14 7.60
N ARG A 266 11.77 -6.48 6.30
CA ARG A 266 10.70 -6.04 5.40
C ARG A 266 9.34 -6.60 5.84
N MET A 267 8.28 -5.93 5.43
CA MET A 267 6.91 -6.37 5.71
C MET A 267 6.43 -7.32 4.61
N ASN A 268 6.09 -8.54 5.00
CA ASN A 268 5.40 -9.49 4.16
C ASN A 268 3.97 -9.67 4.69
N VAL A 269 2.98 -9.51 3.84
CA VAL A 269 1.57 -9.66 4.18
C VAL A 269 1.02 -10.86 3.41
N ASN A 270 0.33 -11.78 4.09
CA ASN A 270 -0.27 -12.93 3.43
C ASN A 270 -1.41 -12.51 2.48
N TYR A 271 -1.79 -13.38 1.55
CA TYR A 271 -2.79 -13.14 0.51
C TYR A 271 -2.48 -11.95 -0.43
N THR A 272 -1.24 -11.44 -0.39
CA THR A 272 -0.79 -10.34 -1.26
C THR A 272 0.35 -10.76 -2.16
N LEU A 273 0.46 -10.11 -3.30
CA LEU A 273 1.56 -10.27 -4.24
C LEU A 273 2.32 -8.94 -4.34
N THR A 274 3.62 -8.98 -4.03
CA THR A 274 4.51 -7.80 -4.07
C THR A 274 5.62 -7.93 -5.11
N SER A 275 5.73 -9.11 -5.75
CA SER A 275 6.68 -9.32 -6.85
C SER A 275 6.29 -8.49 -8.06
N LYS A 276 7.09 -7.48 -8.41
CA LYS A 276 6.88 -6.58 -9.54
C LYS A 276 6.63 -7.33 -10.85
N ARG A 277 7.46 -8.33 -11.16
CA ARG A 277 7.30 -9.15 -12.37
C ARG A 277 5.96 -9.87 -12.42
N LYS A 278 5.51 -10.43 -11.29
CA LYS A 278 4.23 -11.14 -11.21
C LYS A 278 3.06 -10.14 -11.24
N CYS A 279 3.17 -8.98 -10.60
CA CYS A 279 2.17 -7.91 -10.68
C CYS A 279 2.02 -7.38 -12.12
N LEU A 280 3.13 -7.13 -12.81
CA LEU A 280 3.11 -6.73 -14.22
C LEU A 280 2.42 -7.79 -15.10
N LYS A 281 2.63 -9.07 -14.81
CA LYS A 281 1.92 -10.15 -15.51
C LYS A 281 0.41 -10.11 -15.27
N LEU A 282 -0.06 -9.85 -14.04
CA LEU A 282 -1.50 -9.68 -13.76
C LEU A 282 -2.12 -8.56 -14.58
N VAL A 283 -1.41 -7.43 -14.72
CA VAL A 283 -1.88 -6.27 -15.50
C VAL A 283 -1.88 -6.60 -17.00
N ASN A 284 -0.80 -7.16 -17.53
CA ASN A 284 -0.66 -7.46 -18.95
C ASN A 284 -1.63 -8.55 -19.43
N ASP A 285 -1.91 -9.53 -18.58
CA ASP A 285 -2.85 -10.62 -18.88
C ASP A 285 -4.33 -10.19 -18.66
N GLY A 286 -4.58 -8.94 -18.23
CA GLY A 286 -5.94 -8.42 -18.00
C GLY A 286 -6.66 -9.07 -16.81
N LEU A 287 -5.94 -9.69 -15.88
CA LEU A 287 -6.49 -10.33 -14.68
C LEU A 287 -6.90 -9.31 -13.60
N VAL A 288 -6.33 -8.12 -13.70
CA VAL A 288 -6.68 -6.92 -12.94
C VAL A 288 -6.82 -5.74 -13.90
N SER A 289 -7.53 -4.68 -13.50
CA SER A 289 -7.80 -3.50 -14.35
C SER A 289 -6.59 -2.60 -14.60
N GLY A 290 -5.56 -2.70 -13.76
CA GLY A 290 -4.36 -1.87 -13.81
C GLY A 290 -3.57 -1.98 -12.52
N TRP A 291 -2.54 -1.15 -12.38
CA TRP A 291 -1.73 -1.07 -11.17
C TRP A 291 -2.50 -0.50 -9.97
N ASP A 292 -3.52 0.29 -10.23
CA ASP A 292 -4.43 0.86 -9.24
C ASP A 292 -5.68 0.03 -8.98
N ASP A 293 -5.74 -1.22 -9.48
CA ASP A 293 -6.87 -2.13 -9.20
C ASP A 293 -7.02 -2.28 -7.67
N PRO A 294 -8.22 -2.05 -7.11
CA PRO A 294 -8.47 -2.12 -5.66
C PRO A 294 -8.18 -3.48 -5.02
N ARG A 295 -7.89 -4.52 -5.78
CA ARG A 295 -7.46 -5.85 -5.30
C ARG A 295 -5.94 -5.99 -5.21
N MET A 296 -5.19 -5.07 -5.82
CA MET A 296 -3.73 -5.06 -5.78
C MET A 296 -3.22 -4.54 -4.43
N ALA A 297 -2.07 -5.06 -3.99
CA ALA A 297 -1.40 -4.57 -2.79
C ALA A 297 -0.48 -3.36 -3.07
N THR A 298 -0.62 -2.70 -4.21
CA THR A 298 0.02 -1.42 -4.53
C THR A 298 -0.58 -0.31 -3.67
N ILE A 299 0.20 0.73 -3.35
CA ILE A 299 -0.31 1.85 -2.56
C ILE A 299 -1.45 2.56 -3.32
N CYS A 300 -1.30 2.81 -4.61
CA CYS A 300 -2.36 3.37 -5.44
C CYS A 300 -3.62 2.48 -5.49
N GLY A 301 -3.49 1.15 -5.50
CA GLY A 301 -4.62 0.21 -5.47
C GLY A 301 -5.39 0.23 -4.15
N ILE A 302 -4.69 0.17 -3.01
CA ILE A 302 -5.34 0.25 -1.69
C ILE A 302 -5.94 1.64 -1.44
N ARG A 303 -5.32 2.72 -1.93
CA ARG A 303 -5.86 4.07 -1.92
C ARG A 303 -7.17 4.14 -2.71
N ARG A 304 -7.22 3.65 -3.94
CA ARG A 304 -8.44 3.59 -4.77
C ARG A 304 -9.53 2.73 -4.14
N ARG A 305 -9.15 1.69 -3.39
CA ARG A 305 -10.09 0.88 -2.60
C ARG A 305 -10.72 1.67 -1.44
N GLY A 306 -10.11 2.80 -1.05
CA GLY A 306 -10.59 3.68 0.02
C GLY A 306 -9.97 3.37 1.38
N TYR A 307 -8.78 2.76 1.44
CA TYR A 307 -8.05 2.62 2.69
C TYR A 307 -7.53 4.00 3.12
N PRO A 308 -7.81 4.47 4.35
CA PRO A 308 -7.24 5.70 4.86
C PRO A 308 -5.72 5.57 5.10
N ALA A 309 -4.97 6.62 4.76
CA ALA A 309 -3.52 6.64 5.00
C ALA A 309 -3.17 6.43 6.49
N GLU A 310 -3.95 7.03 7.39
CA GLU A 310 -3.81 6.86 8.85
C GLU A 310 -3.97 5.42 9.28
N ALA A 311 -4.88 4.67 8.65
CA ALA A 311 -5.06 3.24 8.94
C ALA A 311 -3.87 2.40 8.49
N VAL A 312 -3.23 2.76 7.36
CA VAL A 312 -2.02 2.10 6.88
C VAL A 312 -0.86 2.40 7.82
N ARG A 313 -0.69 3.66 8.27
CA ARG A 313 0.32 4.03 9.28
C ARG A 313 0.10 3.28 10.60
N ALA A 314 -1.14 3.28 11.11
CA ALA A 314 -1.49 2.54 12.33
C ALA A 314 -1.22 1.03 12.22
N PHE A 315 -1.40 0.45 11.04
CA PHE A 315 -1.03 -0.93 10.76
C PHE A 315 0.48 -1.14 10.85
N VAL A 316 1.29 -0.26 10.25
CA VAL A 316 2.77 -0.29 10.34
C VAL A 316 3.22 -0.17 11.79
N ASP A 317 2.64 0.75 12.56
CA ASP A 317 2.96 0.95 13.98
C ASP A 317 2.63 -0.28 14.83
N LYS A 318 1.49 -0.93 14.58
CA LYS A 318 1.12 -2.19 15.27
C LYS A 318 2.07 -3.35 14.98
N ILE A 319 2.65 -3.41 13.78
CA ILE A 319 3.66 -4.42 13.41
C ILE A 319 4.98 -4.12 14.10
N GLY A 320 5.33 -2.84 14.23
CA GLY A 320 6.58 -2.37 14.79
C GLY A 320 7.81 -2.68 13.93
N VAL A 321 8.99 -2.37 14.50
CA VAL A 321 10.30 -2.53 13.86
C VAL A 321 11.04 -3.71 14.48
N SER A 322 11.46 -4.66 13.66
CA SER A 322 12.12 -5.90 14.09
C SER A 322 13.17 -6.33 13.07
N LYS A 323 14.15 -7.11 13.49
CA LYS A 323 15.07 -7.86 12.60
C LYS A 323 14.59 -9.29 12.28
N ALA A 324 13.45 -9.71 12.83
CA ALA A 324 12.90 -11.04 12.57
C ALA A 324 11.94 -11.01 11.36
N TYR A 325 12.16 -11.90 10.41
CA TYR A 325 11.21 -12.10 9.32
C TYR A 325 9.88 -12.65 9.85
N SER A 326 8.80 -12.04 9.46
CA SER A 326 7.45 -12.49 9.80
C SER A 326 6.50 -12.28 8.63
N VAL A 327 5.45 -13.10 8.58
CA VAL A 327 4.33 -12.91 7.65
C VAL A 327 3.15 -12.39 8.47
N ILE A 328 2.68 -11.21 8.11
CA ILE A 328 1.60 -10.51 8.79
C ILE A 328 0.27 -10.93 8.18
N ASP A 329 -0.75 -11.17 9.02
CA ASP A 329 -2.09 -11.49 8.51
C ASP A 329 -2.74 -10.23 7.90
N TYR A 330 -3.23 -10.34 6.67
CA TYR A 330 -3.96 -9.27 5.97
C TYR A 330 -5.18 -8.77 6.78
N ALA A 331 -5.78 -9.66 7.59
CA ALA A 331 -6.88 -9.30 8.49
C ALA A 331 -6.51 -8.20 9.49
N LEU A 332 -5.23 -8.08 9.89
CA LEU A 332 -4.77 -6.99 10.76
C LEU A 332 -4.84 -5.63 10.06
N LEU A 333 -4.45 -5.57 8.77
CA LEU A 333 -4.60 -4.35 7.97
C LEU A 333 -6.08 -3.96 7.85
N GLU A 334 -6.95 -4.92 7.48
CA GLU A 334 -8.39 -4.68 7.40
C GLU A 334 -8.99 -4.25 8.75
N SER A 335 -8.47 -4.75 9.87
CA SER A 335 -8.89 -4.31 11.21
C SER A 335 -8.54 -2.85 11.46
N CYS A 336 -7.32 -2.42 11.13
CA CYS A 336 -6.91 -1.01 11.26
C CYS A 336 -7.79 -0.09 10.39
N VAL A 337 -8.12 -0.53 9.17
CA VAL A 337 -9.02 0.20 8.27
C VAL A 337 -10.44 0.29 8.86
N ARG A 338 -10.98 -0.81 9.41
CA ARG A 338 -12.30 -0.80 10.08
C ARG A 338 -12.34 0.12 11.29
N ASP A 339 -11.29 0.07 12.11
CA ASP A 339 -11.21 0.91 13.32
C ASP A 339 -11.22 2.39 12.94
N ASN A 340 -10.41 2.80 11.97
CA ASN A 340 -10.37 4.18 11.49
C ASN A 340 -11.70 4.62 10.87
N LEU A 341 -12.27 3.83 9.96
CA LEU A 341 -13.52 4.16 9.27
C LEU A 341 -14.73 4.09 10.21
N ASN A 342 -14.70 3.25 11.24
CA ASN A 342 -15.76 3.23 12.24
C ASN A 342 -15.87 4.56 13.00
N GLU A 343 -14.77 5.22 13.22
CA GLU A 343 -14.72 6.52 13.87
C GLU A 343 -15.03 7.66 12.91
N ASN A 344 -14.43 7.63 11.70
CA ASN A 344 -14.37 8.80 10.83
C ASN A 344 -15.39 8.82 9.70
N ALA A 345 -15.83 7.66 9.17
CA ALA A 345 -16.73 7.61 8.04
C ALA A 345 -18.17 8.00 8.41
N ASP A 346 -18.78 8.84 7.57
CA ASP A 346 -20.18 9.22 7.73
C ASP A 346 -21.10 8.04 7.39
N ARG A 347 -22.24 7.96 8.08
CA ARG A 347 -23.23 6.88 7.90
C ARG A 347 -24.18 7.25 6.77
N ALA A 348 -24.41 6.32 5.85
CA ALA A 348 -25.38 6.48 4.77
C ALA A 348 -26.29 5.24 4.67
N MET A 349 -27.49 5.42 4.19
CA MET A 349 -28.39 4.31 3.86
C MET A 349 -28.23 3.98 2.38
N ALA A 350 -27.88 2.72 2.11
CA ALA A 350 -27.73 2.19 0.75
C ALA A 350 -28.28 0.76 0.72
N VAL A 351 -29.12 0.50 -0.24
CA VAL A 351 -29.72 -0.82 -0.51
C VAL A 351 -29.06 -1.39 -1.75
N LEU A 352 -28.27 -2.42 -1.58
CA LEU A 352 -27.44 -2.99 -2.64
C LEU A 352 -28.21 -3.95 -3.54
N ARG A 353 -29.16 -4.70 -2.98
CA ARG A 353 -30.11 -5.57 -3.68
C ARG A 353 -31.52 -5.16 -3.32
N PRO A 354 -32.10 -4.18 -4.05
CA PRO A 354 -33.36 -3.56 -3.68
C PRO A 354 -34.55 -4.50 -3.83
N LEU A 355 -35.33 -4.60 -2.76
CA LEU A 355 -36.66 -5.15 -2.72
C LEU A 355 -37.65 -4.02 -2.36
N LYS A 356 -38.66 -3.82 -3.19
CA LYS A 356 -39.66 -2.78 -2.99
C LYS A 356 -40.59 -3.11 -1.81
N VAL A 357 -40.84 -2.16 -0.94
CA VAL A 357 -41.86 -2.22 0.12
C VAL A 357 -42.88 -1.12 -0.07
N ILE A 358 -44.14 -1.49 -0.10
CA ILE A 358 -45.28 -0.58 -0.21
C ILE A 358 -46.00 -0.55 1.12
N ILE A 359 -46.14 0.64 1.71
CA ILE A 359 -46.78 0.82 3.01
C ILE A 359 -48.24 1.21 2.78
N ASP A 360 -49.15 0.24 2.84
CA ASP A 360 -50.54 0.37 2.38
C ASP A 360 -51.34 1.45 3.10
N ASN A 361 -51.15 1.60 4.41
CA ASN A 361 -51.83 2.60 5.23
C ASN A 361 -51.06 3.93 5.36
N TYR A 362 -49.96 4.15 4.61
CA TYR A 362 -49.32 5.46 4.55
C TYR A 362 -49.96 6.32 3.47
N PRO A 363 -50.25 7.63 3.74
CA PRO A 363 -50.94 8.50 2.77
C PRO A 363 -50.15 8.61 1.44
N GLU A 364 -50.85 8.46 0.30
CA GLU A 364 -50.24 8.39 -1.03
C GLU A 364 -49.37 9.60 -1.41
N ASN A 365 -49.81 10.78 -1.03
CA ASN A 365 -49.13 12.02 -1.39
C ASN A 365 -48.28 12.61 -0.24
N LYS A 366 -48.06 11.84 0.84
CA LYS A 366 -47.26 12.31 1.96
C LYS A 366 -45.80 11.92 1.77
N THR A 367 -44.92 12.92 1.86
CA THR A 367 -43.48 12.74 2.04
C THR A 367 -43.11 13.51 3.30
N GLU A 368 -42.27 12.90 4.14
CA GLU A 368 -41.76 13.54 5.35
C GLU A 368 -40.25 13.38 5.44
N GLU A 369 -39.61 14.26 6.19
CA GLU A 369 -38.16 14.21 6.43
C GLU A 369 -37.90 13.53 7.77
N ILE A 370 -37.04 12.53 7.74
CA ILE A 370 -36.56 11.78 8.91
C ILE A 370 -35.14 12.21 9.22
N GLU A 371 -34.87 12.62 10.44
CA GLU A 371 -33.51 12.96 10.89
C GLU A 371 -32.72 11.71 11.27
N ILE A 372 -31.54 11.58 10.69
CA ILE A 372 -30.62 10.49 10.98
C ILE A 372 -29.24 11.06 11.28
N ASP A 373 -28.58 10.55 12.33
CA ASP A 373 -27.23 10.96 12.71
C ASP A 373 -26.25 10.74 11.55
N ILE A 374 -25.48 11.78 11.22
CA ILE A 374 -24.42 11.70 10.20
C ILE A 374 -23.34 10.74 10.67
N ASN A 375 -22.85 10.88 11.90
CA ASN A 375 -21.91 9.96 12.52
C ASN A 375 -22.19 9.86 14.03
N PRO A 376 -22.69 8.71 14.52
CA PRO A 376 -22.97 8.53 15.95
C PRO A 376 -21.74 8.64 16.85
N SER A 377 -20.53 8.40 16.32
CA SER A 377 -19.26 8.55 17.07
C SER A 377 -18.81 10.02 17.14
N LYS A 378 -19.39 10.90 16.31
CA LYS A 378 -19.10 12.34 16.22
C LYS A 378 -20.40 13.15 16.23
N PRO A 379 -21.06 13.27 17.40
CA PRO A 379 -22.36 13.97 17.51
C PRO A 379 -22.31 15.42 17.03
N GLU A 380 -21.14 16.06 17.07
CA GLU A 380 -20.92 17.41 16.56
C GLU A 380 -21.16 17.58 15.06
N LYS A 381 -21.13 16.48 14.28
CA LYS A 381 -21.51 16.49 12.86
C LYS A 381 -23.02 16.67 12.66
N GLY A 382 -23.80 16.49 13.72
CA GLY A 382 -25.25 16.66 13.69
C GLY A 382 -25.98 15.54 12.95
N LYS A 383 -27.13 15.93 12.40
CA LYS A 383 -28.05 15.02 11.69
C LYS A 383 -28.24 15.49 10.26
N ARG A 384 -28.68 14.57 9.41
CA ARG A 384 -29.14 14.85 8.05
C ARG A 384 -30.60 14.40 7.89
N ALA A 385 -31.31 15.06 7.01
CA ALA A 385 -32.67 14.69 6.64
C ALA A 385 -32.63 13.67 5.48
N VAL A 386 -33.42 12.60 5.62
CA VAL A 386 -33.71 11.65 4.54
C VAL A 386 -35.21 11.61 4.32
N THR A 387 -35.67 11.56 3.09
CA THR A 387 -37.07 11.50 2.77
C THR A 387 -37.66 10.12 3.04
N PHE A 388 -38.92 10.09 3.49
CA PHE A 388 -39.71 8.88 3.70
C PHE A 388 -41.07 9.05 3.03
N SER A 389 -41.47 8.08 2.24
CA SER A 389 -42.74 8.05 1.54
C SER A 389 -43.40 6.66 1.62
N ARG A 390 -44.53 6.50 0.94
CA ARG A 390 -45.28 5.24 0.90
C ARG A 390 -44.48 4.07 0.34
N GLU A 391 -43.59 4.34 -0.61
CA GLU A 391 -42.77 3.32 -1.26
C GLU A 391 -41.29 3.48 -0.86
N ILE A 392 -40.68 2.40 -0.40
CA ILE A 392 -39.28 2.36 0.02
C ILE A 392 -38.62 1.12 -0.55
N PHE A 393 -37.29 1.10 -0.54
CA PHE A 393 -36.50 -0.10 -0.79
C PHE A 393 -35.84 -0.59 0.50
N ILE A 394 -35.77 -1.93 0.65
CA ILE A 394 -34.99 -2.64 1.66
C ILE A 394 -34.11 -3.67 0.94
N GLU A 395 -33.17 -4.31 1.65
CA GLU A 395 -32.41 -5.43 1.08
C GLU A 395 -33.31 -6.64 0.83
N GLN A 396 -33.08 -7.36 -0.27
CA GLN A 396 -33.78 -8.63 -0.55
C GLN A 396 -33.64 -9.63 0.60
N ASP A 397 -32.44 -9.70 1.22
CA ASP A 397 -32.18 -10.61 2.34
C ASP A 397 -32.88 -10.18 3.65
N ASP A 398 -33.47 -8.98 3.68
CA ASP A 398 -34.22 -8.49 4.84
C ASP A 398 -35.68 -8.95 4.86
N PHE A 399 -36.12 -9.68 3.83
CA PHE A 399 -37.43 -10.31 3.79
C PHE A 399 -37.36 -11.81 3.53
N MET A 400 -38.17 -12.60 4.24
CA MET A 400 -38.26 -14.04 4.05
C MET A 400 -39.63 -14.54 4.48
N LEU A 401 -40.31 -15.35 3.66
CA LEU A 401 -41.65 -15.91 3.96
C LEU A 401 -41.58 -17.00 5.04
N ASP A 402 -40.61 -17.90 4.92
CA ASP A 402 -40.38 -18.98 5.87
C ASP A 402 -38.94 -18.89 6.44
N PRO A 403 -38.73 -18.03 7.47
CA PRO A 403 -37.42 -17.76 8.01
C PRO A 403 -36.96 -18.82 9.01
N PRO A 404 -35.64 -19.03 9.16
CA PRO A 404 -35.08 -19.85 10.22
C PRO A 404 -35.34 -19.25 11.61
N GLY A 405 -35.32 -20.07 12.67
CA GLY A 405 -35.78 -19.69 14.01
C GLY A 405 -35.14 -18.45 14.67
N LYS A 406 -33.94 -18.02 14.25
CA LYS A 406 -33.23 -16.82 14.75
C LYS A 406 -33.21 -15.67 13.74
N TYR A 407 -34.22 -15.55 12.91
CA TYR A 407 -34.32 -14.46 11.92
C TYR A 407 -34.97 -13.22 12.56
N PHE A 408 -34.23 -12.12 12.64
CA PHE A 408 -34.65 -10.82 13.22
C PHE A 408 -34.87 -9.75 12.14
N ARG A 409 -35.52 -10.11 11.05
CA ARG A 409 -35.85 -9.26 9.92
C ARG A 409 -37.33 -9.40 9.55
N LEU A 410 -37.78 -8.75 8.48
CA LEU A 410 -39.17 -8.76 8.06
C LEU A 410 -39.63 -10.15 7.62
N CYS A 411 -40.72 -10.62 8.20
CA CYS A 411 -41.40 -11.86 7.83
C CYS A 411 -42.85 -11.81 8.26
N PRO A 412 -43.72 -12.76 7.81
CA PRO A 412 -45.15 -12.70 8.08
C PRO A 412 -45.57 -12.56 9.57
N GLN A 413 -44.75 -13.09 10.49
CA GLN A 413 -45.08 -13.15 11.91
C GLN A 413 -44.42 -12.05 12.76
N LYS A 414 -43.58 -11.19 12.17
CA LYS A 414 -42.79 -10.23 12.96
C LYS A 414 -42.88 -8.82 12.43
N GLU A 415 -42.88 -7.87 13.37
CA GLU A 415 -42.65 -6.46 13.10
C GLU A 415 -41.13 -6.18 13.05
N VAL A 416 -40.75 -5.18 12.28
CA VAL A 416 -39.38 -4.65 12.22
C VAL A 416 -39.42 -3.14 12.33
N ARG A 417 -38.33 -2.56 12.80
CA ARG A 417 -38.10 -1.13 12.85
C ARG A 417 -37.40 -0.66 11.58
N LEU A 418 -37.90 0.34 10.93
CA LEU A 418 -37.15 1.11 9.94
C LEU A 418 -36.28 2.14 10.67
N LYS A 419 -34.96 2.17 10.38
CA LYS A 419 -34.02 3.04 11.08
C LYS A 419 -34.45 4.50 11.06
N GLY A 420 -34.64 5.08 12.25
CA GLY A 420 -35.08 6.46 12.44
C GLY A 420 -36.58 6.74 12.12
N ALA A 421 -37.26 5.80 11.47
CA ALA A 421 -38.63 5.97 11.02
C ALA A 421 -39.64 5.19 11.91
N TYR A 422 -40.36 4.24 11.34
CA TYR A 422 -41.50 3.59 11.96
C TYR A 422 -41.31 2.08 12.09
N TYR A 423 -42.20 1.43 12.85
CA TYR A 423 -42.38 -0.01 12.80
C TYR A 423 -43.25 -0.38 11.61
N ILE A 424 -42.87 -1.45 10.91
CA ILE A 424 -43.67 -2.02 9.83
C ILE A 424 -43.94 -3.49 10.09
N LYS A 425 -45.10 -3.96 9.60
CA LYS A 425 -45.58 -5.32 9.69
C LYS A 425 -46.00 -5.81 8.31
N TYR A 426 -45.60 -7.00 7.95
CA TYR A 426 -46.00 -7.65 6.70
C TYR A 426 -47.53 -7.80 6.60
N ALA A 427 -48.07 -7.55 5.38
CA ALA A 427 -49.47 -7.75 5.03
C ALA A 427 -49.61 -8.77 3.88
N SER A 428 -48.94 -8.53 2.77
CA SER A 428 -48.93 -9.39 1.57
C SER A 428 -47.69 -9.18 0.74
N HIS A 429 -47.55 -9.87 -0.39
CA HIS A 429 -46.47 -9.67 -1.32
C HIS A 429 -46.90 -9.91 -2.78
N GLU A 430 -46.16 -9.38 -3.71
CA GLU A 430 -46.28 -9.58 -5.15
C GLU A 430 -45.15 -10.49 -5.65
N THR A 431 -45.44 -11.31 -6.65
CA THR A 431 -44.46 -12.18 -7.30
C THR A 431 -44.47 -12.02 -8.80
N ASP A 432 -43.32 -12.25 -9.44
CA ASP A 432 -43.23 -12.40 -10.90
C ASP A 432 -43.71 -13.78 -11.38
N GLU A 433 -43.67 -14.00 -12.68
CA GLU A 433 -44.07 -15.26 -13.34
C GLU A 433 -43.21 -16.48 -12.89
N ASN A 434 -42.03 -16.22 -12.35
CA ASN A 434 -41.12 -17.26 -11.84
C ASN A 434 -41.27 -17.49 -10.33
N GLY A 435 -42.19 -16.77 -9.66
CA GLY A 435 -42.41 -16.85 -8.21
C GLY A 435 -41.42 -16.05 -7.37
N ASN A 436 -40.57 -15.20 -7.99
CA ASN A 436 -39.69 -14.29 -7.24
C ASN A 436 -40.51 -13.13 -6.67
N ILE A 437 -40.19 -12.75 -5.44
CA ILE A 437 -40.88 -11.63 -4.76
C ILE A 437 -40.39 -10.32 -5.38
N THR A 438 -41.32 -9.53 -5.91
CA THR A 438 -41.06 -8.24 -6.55
C THR A 438 -41.40 -7.05 -5.67
N ALA A 439 -42.41 -7.19 -4.80
CA ALA A 439 -42.78 -6.18 -3.83
C ALA A 439 -43.37 -6.84 -2.56
N VAL A 440 -43.22 -6.15 -1.43
CA VAL A 440 -43.78 -6.56 -0.15
C VAL A 440 -44.70 -5.45 0.33
N HIS A 441 -45.96 -5.79 0.63
CA HIS A 441 -46.95 -4.90 1.23
C HIS A 441 -46.86 -4.96 2.75
N CYS A 442 -46.84 -3.79 3.37
CA CYS A 442 -46.73 -3.65 4.82
C CYS A 442 -47.72 -2.61 5.34
N THR A 443 -48.03 -2.70 6.61
CA THR A 443 -48.68 -1.62 7.37
C THR A 443 -47.67 -1.01 8.32
N TYR A 444 -47.71 0.31 8.58
CA TYR A 444 -46.87 0.95 9.57
C TYR A 444 -47.69 1.35 10.80
N ASP A 445 -47.00 1.49 11.93
CA ASP A 445 -47.57 2.04 13.17
C ASP A 445 -47.24 3.54 13.27
N PRO A 446 -48.23 4.45 13.11
CA PRO A 446 -48.01 5.90 13.17
C PRO A 446 -47.45 6.40 14.49
N GLU A 447 -47.71 5.66 15.60
CA GLU A 447 -47.27 6.05 16.95
C GLU A 447 -45.84 5.59 17.28
N SER A 448 -45.15 4.90 16.35
CA SER A 448 -43.80 4.33 16.51
C SER A 448 -42.68 5.19 15.92
N TYR A 449 -42.95 6.47 15.64
CA TYR A 449 -41.94 7.39 15.09
C TYR A 449 -40.67 7.44 15.97
N GLY A 450 -39.51 7.39 15.34
CA GLY A 450 -38.21 7.35 16.03
C GLY A 450 -37.87 5.98 16.64
N GLY A 451 -38.81 5.02 16.62
CA GLY A 451 -38.59 3.64 17.05
C GLY A 451 -38.93 3.32 18.48
N ASP A 452 -39.69 4.19 19.15
CA ASP A 452 -40.31 3.92 20.44
C ASP A 452 -41.82 3.78 20.27
N THR A 453 -42.44 2.91 21.05
CA THR A 453 -43.91 2.72 21.05
C THR A 453 -44.50 3.10 22.38
N LYS A 454 -45.71 3.68 22.38
CA LYS A 454 -46.43 4.05 23.61
C LYS A 454 -46.78 2.84 24.49
N ASP A 455 -46.94 1.67 23.87
CA ASP A 455 -47.23 0.40 24.57
C ASP A 455 -45.99 -0.29 25.11
N GLY A 456 -44.78 0.24 24.86
CA GLY A 456 -43.51 -0.25 25.37
C GLY A 456 -43.07 -1.61 24.78
N ARG A 457 -43.70 -2.07 23.68
CA ARG A 457 -43.26 -3.33 23.02
C ARG A 457 -41.89 -3.19 22.42
N LYS A 458 -41.07 -4.24 22.51
CA LYS A 458 -39.71 -4.26 21.99
C LYS A 458 -39.65 -5.04 20.67
N VAL A 459 -39.33 -4.33 19.57
CA VAL A 459 -39.09 -4.91 18.26
C VAL A 459 -37.57 -5.11 18.06
N LYS A 460 -37.14 -6.37 17.80
CA LYS A 460 -35.72 -6.73 17.77
C LYS A 460 -35.01 -6.46 16.45
N GLY A 461 -35.73 -6.32 15.34
CA GLY A 461 -35.13 -6.13 14.01
C GLY A 461 -35.11 -4.63 13.66
N THR A 462 -33.95 -4.10 13.21
CA THR A 462 -33.84 -2.77 12.61
C THR A 462 -33.28 -2.90 11.20
N LEU A 463 -34.03 -2.39 10.22
CA LEU A 463 -33.66 -2.36 8.82
C LEU A 463 -33.23 -0.96 8.41
N HIS A 464 -32.23 -0.86 7.54
CA HIS A 464 -32.00 0.35 6.76
C HIS A 464 -32.90 0.30 5.52
N TRP A 465 -33.15 1.45 4.97
CA TRP A 465 -34.13 1.63 3.90
C TRP A 465 -33.77 2.87 3.07
N VAL A 466 -34.32 2.98 1.86
CA VAL A 466 -34.19 4.15 1.02
C VAL A 466 -35.54 4.47 0.39
N ASP A 467 -35.90 5.75 0.34
CA ASP A 467 -37.16 6.23 -0.28
C ASP A 467 -37.11 5.91 -1.79
N ALA A 468 -38.11 5.20 -2.29
CA ALA A 468 -38.16 4.80 -3.68
C ALA A 468 -38.33 5.98 -4.66
N ASN A 469 -39.00 7.04 -4.22
CA ASN A 469 -39.28 8.22 -5.03
C ASN A 469 -38.17 9.27 -5.02
N ASN A 470 -37.20 9.14 -4.09
CA ASN A 470 -36.17 10.14 -3.89
C ASN A 470 -34.78 9.48 -3.58
N CYS A 471 -34.41 8.51 -4.38
CA CYS A 471 -33.12 7.81 -4.28
C CYS A 471 -32.24 8.06 -5.49
N ILE A 472 -30.95 7.73 -5.36
CA ILE A 472 -29.98 7.74 -6.45
C ILE A 472 -29.64 6.30 -6.84
N ASN A 473 -29.44 6.07 -8.14
CA ASN A 473 -28.89 4.82 -8.62
C ASN A 473 -27.37 4.85 -8.58
N ALA A 474 -26.78 3.72 -8.21
CA ALA A 474 -25.32 3.56 -8.22
C ALA A 474 -24.92 2.15 -8.64
N GLU A 475 -23.67 2.04 -9.08
CA GLU A 475 -22.93 0.79 -9.17
C GLU A 475 -22.15 0.59 -7.88
N VAL A 476 -22.15 -0.62 -7.34
CA VAL A 476 -21.36 -0.97 -6.17
C VAL A 476 -20.48 -2.16 -6.49
N ARG A 477 -19.17 -2.01 -6.27
CA ARG A 477 -18.15 -3.02 -6.49
C ARG A 477 -17.76 -3.64 -5.15
N LEU A 478 -18.11 -4.90 -4.96
CA LEU A 478 -17.79 -5.65 -3.76
C LEU A 478 -16.44 -6.33 -3.95
N TYR A 479 -15.38 -5.67 -3.51
CA TYR A 479 -14.03 -6.23 -3.54
C TYR A 479 -13.78 -7.17 -2.36
N ASP A 480 -13.05 -8.25 -2.64
CA ASP A 480 -12.48 -9.18 -1.66
C ASP A 480 -10.97 -9.35 -1.94
N ARG A 481 -10.30 -10.27 -1.25
CA ARG A 481 -8.89 -10.58 -1.48
C ARG A 481 -8.70 -11.16 -2.88
N LEU A 482 -7.63 -10.73 -3.54
CA LEU A 482 -7.31 -11.17 -4.90
C LEU A 482 -6.94 -12.64 -4.96
N PHE A 483 -6.38 -13.20 -3.89
CA PHE A 483 -5.89 -14.57 -3.83
C PHE A 483 -6.58 -15.38 -2.72
N ASN A 484 -6.73 -16.68 -2.97
CA ASN A 484 -7.33 -17.63 -2.02
C ASN A 484 -6.30 -18.28 -1.08
N VAL A 485 -5.00 -18.13 -1.35
CA VAL A 485 -3.92 -18.77 -0.61
C VAL A 485 -3.06 -17.76 0.15
N PRO A 486 -2.52 -18.12 1.32
CA PRO A 486 -1.70 -17.20 2.12
C PRO A 486 -0.42 -16.73 1.42
N ASN A 487 0.22 -17.60 0.62
CA ASN A 487 1.40 -17.28 -0.18
C ASN A 487 1.08 -17.40 -1.68
N PRO A 488 0.61 -16.32 -2.33
CA PRO A 488 0.29 -16.37 -3.75
C PRO A 488 1.49 -16.62 -4.68
N SER A 489 2.70 -16.39 -4.20
CA SER A 489 3.92 -16.64 -4.97
C SER A 489 4.32 -18.10 -5.01
N ASP A 490 3.75 -18.92 -4.14
CA ASP A 490 3.97 -20.35 -4.12
C ASP A 490 3.25 -21.01 -5.31
N GLU A 491 4.00 -21.74 -6.10
CA GLU A 491 3.52 -22.45 -7.28
C GLU A 491 3.54 -23.98 -7.08
N GLU A 492 3.70 -24.46 -5.83
CA GLU A 492 3.63 -25.87 -5.53
C GLU A 492 2.20 -26.39 -5.75
N GLY A 493 2.07 -27.38 -6.62
CA GLY A 493 0.78 -28.00 -6.96
C GLY A 493 -0.11 -27.21 -7.93
N VAL A 494 0.36 -26.08 -8.50
CA VAL A 494 -0.34 -25.29 -9.50
C VAL A 494 0.55 -25.03 -10.73
N SER A 495 -0.05 -24.82 -11.90
CA SER A 495 0.70 -24.57 -13.13
C SER A 495 1.23 -23.13 -13.20
N SER A 496 0.58 -22.20 -12.51
CA SER A 496 0.93 -20.78 -12.43
C SER A 496 0.39 -20.17 -11.15
N PHE A 497 1.06 -19.13 -10.63
CA PHE A 497 0.55 -18.35 -9.49
C PHE A 497 -0.85 -17.72 -9.77
N ALA A 498 -1.23 -17.57 -11.05
CA ALA A 498 -2.56 -17.08 -11.44
C ALA A 498 -3.68 -18.08 -11.09
N ASP A 499 -3.38 -19.37 -10.93
CA ASP A 499 -4.36 -20.38 -10.51
C ASP A 499 -4.78 -20.18 -9.05
N ASN A 500 -4.02 -19.40 -8.29
CA ASN A 500 -4.31 -19.01 -6.91
C ASN A 500 -5.28 -17.82 -6.79
N LEU A 501 -5.71 -17.25 -7.92
CA LEU A 501 -6.64 -16.12 -7.92
C LEU A 501 -8.00 -16.51 -7.32
N ASN A 502 -8.60 -15.57 -6.60
CA ASN A 502 -9.94 -15.69 -6.09
C ASN A 502 -10.96 -15.25 -7.17
N PRO A 503 -11.74 -16.18 -7.76
CA PRO A 503 -12.72 -15.85 -8.78
C PRO A 503 -13.84 -14.92 -8.27
N ASP A 504 -14.09 -14.92 -6.97
CA ASP A 504 -15.07 -14.07 -6.28
C ASP A 504 -14.47 -12.76 -5.75
N SER A 505 -13.24 -12.42 -6.16
CA SER A 505 -12.53 -11.22 -5.67
C SER A 505 -13.21 -9.89 -6.05
N LEU A 506 -14.10 -9.91 -7.03
CA LEU A 506 -14.90 -8.76 -7.46
C LEU A 506 -16.31 -9.20 -7.86
N LYS A 507 -17.34 -8.59 -7.22
CA LYS A 507 -18.74 -8.69 -7.63
C LYS A 507 -19.28 -7.30 -7.90
N ILE A 508 -19.78 -7.06 -9.08
CA ILE A 508 -20.36 -5.78 -9.49
C ILE A 508 -21.88 -5.85 -9.35
N LEU A 509 -22.43 -4.94 -8.57
CA LEU A 509 -23.87 -4.79 -8.38
C LEU A 509 -24.32 -3.49 -9.06
N SER A 510 -25.21 -3.61 -10.04
CA SER A 510 -25.83 -2.48 -10.71
C SER A 510 -27.24 -2.22 -10.16
N GLY A 511 -27.69 -0.96 -10.23
CA GLY A 511 -29.03 -0.59 -9.80
C GLY A 511 -29.23 -0.53 -8.27
N CYS A 512 -28.14 -0.45 -7.52
CA CYS A 512 -28.20 -0.17 -6.08
C CYS A 512 -28.93 1.16 -5.82
N LYS A 513 -29.68 1.25 -4.72
CA LYS A 513 -30.47 2.42 -4.34
C LYS A 513 -29.84 3.09 -3.13
N LEU A 514 -29.43 4.35 -3.28
CA LEU A 514 -28.75 5.12 -2.25
C LEU A 514 -29.61 6.30 -1.82
N ASP A 515 -29.52 6.69 -0.56
CA ASP A 515 -30.20 7.89 -0.11
C ASP A 515 -29.66 9.15 -0.81
N LYS A 516 -30.51 10.15 -1.01
CA LYS A 516 -30.23 11.34 -1.81
C LYS A 516 -29.06 12.18 -1.28
N SER A 517 -28.69 12.05 -0.02
CA SER A 517 -27.56 12.79 0.56
C SER A 517 -26.22 12.42 -0.08
N LEU A 518 -26.16 11.28 -0.75
CA LEU A 518 -24.98 10.86 -1.52
C LEU A 518 -24.91 11.48 -2.93
N GLY A 519 -25.82 12.41 -3.26
CA GLY A 519 -25.73 13.21 -4.48
C GLY A 519 -24.66 14.29 -4.35
N GLY A 520 -23.67 14.30 -5.23
CA GLY A 520 -22.62 15.32 -5.23
C GLY A 520 -21.35 14.93 -4.45
N VAL A 521 -21.23 13.67 -4.03
CA VAL A 521 -20.00 13.10 -3.47
C VAL A 521 -18.87 13.05 -4.52
N LYS A 522 -17.62 13.06 -4.05
CA LYS A 522 -16.44 13.08 -4.89
C LYS A 522 -15.64 11.77 -4.75
N ALA A 523 -14.88 11.44 -5.77
CA ALA A 523 -13.93 10.34 -5.70
C ALA A 523 -13.04 10.45 -4.45
N GLY A 524 -12.91 9.35 -3.72
CA GLY A 524 -12.18 9.28 -2.46
C GLY A 524 -13.03 9.51 -1.20
N ASP A 525 -14.25 10.07 -1.32
CA ASP A 525 -15.15 10.18 -0.16
C ASP A 525 -15.54 8.80 0.37
N THR A 526 -15.52 8.64 1.70
CA THR A 526 -15.77 7.36 2.36
C THR A 526 -17.01 7.38 3.23
N PHE A 527 -17.79 6.29 3.18
CA PHE A 527 -19.04 6.14 3.92
C PHE A 527 -19.16 4.76 4.55
N GLN A 528 -19.84 4.68 5.69
CA GLN A 528 -20.39 3.42 6.14
C GLN A 528 -21.80 3.26 5.55
N PHE A 529 -21.99 2.32 4.63
CA PHE A 529 -23.34 1.88 4.28
C PHE A 529 -23.86 1.01 5.41
N MET A 530 -24.92 1.52 6.08
CA MET A 530 -25.44 0.91 7.30
C MET A 530 -25.72 -0.58 7.12
N ARG A 531 -25.18 -1.40 8.01
CA ARG A 531 -25.28 -2.87 8.02
C ARG A 531 -24.55 -3.59 6.85
N GLN A 532 -23.97 -2.87 5.89
CA GLN A 532 -23.31 -3.45 4.70
C GLN A 532 -21.78 -3.46 4.78
N GLY A 533 -21.17 -2.35 5.17
CA GLY A 533 -19.71 -2.21 5.19
C GLY A 533 -19.26 -0.76 5.04
N TYR A 534 -17.99 -0.58 4.74
CA TYR A 534 -17.40 0.71 4.42
C TYR A 534 -17.11 0.78 2.93
N PHE A 535 -17.43 1.92 2.34
CA PHE A 535 -17.37 2.13 0.90
C PHE A 535 -16.71 3.46 0.58
N CYS A 536 -16.00 3.48 -0.54
CA CYS A 536 -15.33 4.66 -1.07
C CYS A 536 -15.87 4.96 -2.47
N VAL A 537 -16.06 6.23 -2.79
CA VAL A 537 -16.43 6.68 -4.13
C VAL A 537 -15.25 6.44 -5.08
N ASP A 538 -15.45 5.64 -6.12
CA ASP A 538 -14.41 5.31 -7.09
C ASP A 538 -14.14 6.47 -8.06
N THR A 539 -12.92 6.53 -8.58
CA THR A 539 -12.49 7.48 -9.61
C THR A 539 -13.24 7.34 -10.93
N ASP A 540 -13.87 6.17 -11.18
CA ASP A 540 -14.74 5.94 -12.36
C ASP A 540 -16.11 6.63 -12.23
N SER A 541 -16.40 7.28 -11.10
CA SER A 541 -17.65 8.00 -10.89
C SER A 541 -17.73 9.23 -11.78
N THR A 542 -18.91 9.45 -12.34
CA THR A 542 -19.27 10.66 -13.09
C THR A 542 -20.54 11.28 -12.49
N ALA A 543 -20.92 12.47 -12.96
CA ALA A 543 -22.15 13.13 -12.50
C ALA A 543 -23.41 12.26 -12.70
N ASP A 544 -23.43 11.43 -13.75
CA ASP A 544 -24.57 10.59 -14.12
C ASP A 544 -24.45 9.15 -13.63
N ARG A 545 -23.27 8.73 -13.17
CA ARG A 545 -22.98 7.36 -12.75
C ARG A 545 -22.08 7.36 -11.52
N LEU A 546 -22.66 7.14 -10.37
CA LEU A 546 -21.87 6.92 -9.15
C LEU A 546 -21.41 5.47 -9.04
N VAL A 547 -20.16 5.29 -8.69
CA VAL A 547 -19.51 4.00 -8.47
C VAL A 547 -18.90 3.99 -7.07
N PHE A 548 -19.20 2.96 -6.29
CA PHE A 548 -18.66 2.79 -4.95
C PHE A 548 -17.88 1.48 -4.84
N ASN A 549 -16.68 1.56 -4.28
CA ASN A 549 -15.85 0.40 -3.95
C ASN A 549 -16.08 0.00 -2.50
N ARG A 550 -16.35 -1.28 -2.24
CA ARG A 550 -16.32 -1.78 -0.86
C ARG A 550 -14.87 -1.77 -0.37
N THR A 551 -14.59 -0.90 0.59
CA THR A 551 -13.30 -0.80 1.26
C THR A 551 -13.07 -2.02 2.13
N VAL A 552 -13.91 -2.23 3.14
CA VAL A 552 -13.92 -3.42 4.01
C VAL A 552 -15.34 -3.75 4.46
N ALA A 553 -15.60 -5.03 4.77
CA ALA A 553 -16.84 -5.45 5.42
C ALA A 553 -16.86 -5.01 6.90
N LEU A 554 -18.04 -4.96 7.53
CA LEU A 554 -18.19 -4.63 8.96
C LEU A 554 -17.46 -5.62 9.88
N LYS A 555 -17.34 -6.87 9.45
CA LYS A 555 -16.63 -7.94 10.14
C LYS A 555 -15.77 -8.69 9.12
N ASP A 556 -14.70 -9.29 9.59
CA ASP A 556 -13.95 -10.22 8.75
C ASP A 556 -14.86 -11.40 8.38
N SER A 557 -15.17 -11.50 7.10
CA SER A 557 -16.01 -12.57 6.52
C SER A 557 -15.22 -13.48 5.59
N PHE A 558 -13.89 -13.29 5.48
CA PHE A 558 -13.06 -14.10 4.63
C PHE A 558 -12.95 -15.51 5.16
N THR A 559 -13.48 -16.48 4.40
CA THR A 559 -13.39 -17.89 4.73
C THR A 559 -12.06 -18.42 4.20
N LYS A 560 -11.14 -18.76 5.11
CA LYS A 560 -9.91 -19.47 4.76
C LYS A 560 -10.33 -20.81 4.14
N LYS A 561 -10.03 -21.04 2.86
CA LYS A 561 -10.12 -22.37 2.29
C LYS A 561 -9.02 -23.21 2.95
N ALA A 562 -9.42 -24.32 3.58
CA ALA A 562 -8.52 -25.27 4.24
C ALA A 562 -7.64 -26.00 3.20
#